data_3b2022ecfc868e469080998a59b85f25
#
_entry.id   3b2022ecfc868e469080998a59b85f25
#
_cell.length_a   1.000
_cell.length_b   1.000
_cell.length_c   1.000
_cell.angle_alpha   90.00
_cell.angle_beta   90.00
_cell.angle_gamma   90.00
#
_symmetry.space_group_name_H-M   'P 1'
#
loop_
_entity.id
_entity.type
_entity.pdbx_description
1 polymer ?
#
loop_
_entity_poly.entity_id
_entity_poly.type
_entity_poly.pdbx_seq_one_letter_code
_entity_poly.pdbx_strand_id
1 'polypeptide(L)'
;MTSFSLHLILCNLFIAFSILAVTAIKHLFKNHLSARAIYRLWSVLFVLMALPFIPVRLPEMLTTAAPAPSTHMLPETAVQTSKSLQAIMDTSRDWMNDFTISVNKKTPAILGTLCLVIWLTGILFMLIFQFKARRKLFLMKQSAVPVQHPALCRLFEQCCEELGIKKKPSLYSTMLLKSPVMTGVLCPTVYLPSHLTEGIADTSQDLYPALRHMLLHELVHYKQKDALTNGLTNLFHLLYWPNPVVWFAMDEIRSDREIACDTAVLKVLGEENALAYGNTLIHLAEKMSLDIFSSVSGMSGNMRQLTRRIRCIAAYQKPTKAAGIKSSCIVLSVAALLLSMSPVLTTYALYPVFSVSGGNTYGNTLQNTDKTAIFDENSKVSEIDLSAYFGDADGSFVFYDLSQDTWQIYNKEKALIRVSPDSTYKIYGALFALDAGWITPENSEIAWDGETYAFDAWNQNQDLNSAMKNSVNWYFQALEERMGKASVQQYIDNIGYGNRDLSGSFPSCWLESSLKISPAEQVYLLKEIFADPASVDSSAGQIFSASHINAVKDALYLYNIPGGALYGKTGTGNINDHNISGWFVGFTESNGHRFFFATHIEDSDNASGSRAAEITQAILSDLGIIH
;
A
#
# COMPACT_ATOMS: atom_id res chain seq x y z
N MET A 1 13.04 -6.93 2.70
CA MET A 1 12.25 -7.84 3.58
C MET A 1 11.81 -7.19 4.88
N THR A 2 12.65 -6.35 5.48
CA THR A 2 12.32 -5.57 6.70
C THR A 2 11.14 -4.60 6.49
N SER A 3 11.05 -3.95 5.33
CA SER A 3 9.92 -3.06 5.01
C SER A 3 8.57 -3.79 4.99
N PHE A 4 8.48 -4.99 4.41
CA PHE A 4 7.24 -5.79 4.41
C PHE A 4 6.76 -6.14 5.82
N SER A 5 7.67 -6.59 6.69
CA SER A 5 7.33 -6.96 8.07
C SER A 5 6.83 -5.77 8.87
N LEU A 6 7.43 -4.60 8.69
CA LEU A 6 7.00 -3.36 9.32
C LEU A 6 5.62 -2.92 8.84
N HIS A 7 5.38 -2.95 7.52
CA HIS A 7 4.07 -2.64 6.95
C HIS A 7 2.99 -3.62 7.45
N LEU A 8 3.32 -4.91 7.55
CA LEU A 8 2.41 -5.90 8.11
C LEU A 8 2.03 -5.58 9.56
N ILE A 9 2.99 -5.14 10.39
CA ILE A 9 2.74 -4.72 11.78
C ILE A 9 1.85 -3.47 11.82
N LEU A 10 2.15 -2.44 11.01
CA LEU A 10 1.36 -1.21 10.93
C LEU A 10 -0.07 -1.47 10.45
N CYS A 11 -0.23 -2.30 9.42
CA CYS A 11 -1.56 -2.74 8.96
C CYS A 11 -2.32 -3.48 10.07
N ASN A 12 -1.65 -4.35 10.84
CA ASN A 12 -2.27 -5.04 11.96
C ASN A 12 -2.72 -4.07 13.07
N LEU A 13 -1.92 -3.04 13.39
CA LEU A 13 -2.29 -2.01 14.36
C LEU A 13 -3.48 -1.18 13.90
N PHE A 14 -3.48 -0.74 12.63
CA PHE A 14 -4.59 0.01 12.06
C PHE A 14 -5.89 -0.81 12.02
N ILE A 15 -5.81 -2.08 11.62
CA ILE A 15 -6.96 -2.98 11.62
C ILE A 15 -7.46 -3.21 13.04
N ALA A 16 -6.57 -3.38 14.03
CA ALA A 16 -6.97 -3.49 15.43
C ALA A 16 -7.72 -2.23 15.90
N PHE A 17 -7.20 -1.04 15.58
CA PHE A 17 -7.88 0.23 15.87
C PHE A 17 -9.25 0.32 15.19
N SER A 18 -9.34 -0.05 13.91
CA SER A 18 -10.60 -0.05 13.14
C SER A 18 -11.63 -1.01 13.75
N ILE A 19 -11.22 -2.19 14.20
CA ILE A 19 -12.08 -3.15 14.89
C ILE A 19 -12.61 -2.57 16.21
N LEU A 20 -11.74 -1.96 17.00
CA LEU A 20 -12.12 -1.32 18.28
C LEU A 20 -13.08 -0.16 18.03
N ALA A 21 -12.86 0.66 17.01
CA ALA A 21 -13.75 1.74 16.61
C ALA A 21 -15.14 1.21 16.20
N VAL A 22 -15.19 0.17 15.33
CA VAL A 22 -16.46 -0.48 14.95
C VAL A 22 -17.19 -1.03 16.17
N THR A 23 -16.46 -1.66 17.09
CA THR A 23 -17.03 -2.23 18.31
C THR A 23 -17.57 -1.14 19.25
N ALA A 24 -16.85 -0.04 19.42
CA ALA A 24 -17.28 1.13 20.19
C ALA A 24 -18.53 1.78 19.59
N ILE A 25 -18.56 1.99 18.27
CA ILE A 25 -19.72 2.52 17.54
C ILE A 25 -20.94 1.61 17.69
N LYS A 26 -20.75 0.29 17.53
CA LYS A 26 -21.78 -0.71 17.76
C LYS A 26 -22.36 -0.61 19.20
N HIS A 27 -21.51 -0.41 20.19
CA HIS A 27 -21.93 -0.28 21.57
C HIS A 27 -22.68 1.04 21.82
N LEU A 28 -22.15 2.15 21.30
CA LEU A 28 -22.72 3.49 21.46
C LEU A 28 -24.09 3.63 20.79
N PHE A 29 -24.24 3.08 19.58
CA PHE A 29 -25.47 3.16 18.78
C PHE A 29 -26.36 1.92 18.89
N LYS A 30 -26.15 1.06 19.89
CA LYS A 30 -26.87 -0.21 20.09
C LYS A 30 -28.40 -0.06 19.99
N ASN A 31 -28.97 1.02 20.54
CA ASN A 31 -30.41 1.27 20.55
C ASN A 31 -30.95 1.87 19.23
N HIS A 32 -30.08 2.27 18.32
CA HIS A 32 -30.42 2.92 17.06
C HIS A 32 -30.12 2.06 15.84
N LEU A 33 -29.33 0.99 16.00
CA LEU A 33 -28.95 0.09 14.92
C LEU A 33 -29.80 -1.18 14.94
N SER A 34 -30.35 -1.54 13.78
CA SER A 34 -30.97 -2.86 13.62
C SER A 34 -29.91 -3.96 13.59
N ALA A 35 -30.28 -5.21 13.96
CA ALA A 35 -29.36 -6.34 13.92
C ALA A 35 -28.71 -6.54 12.55
N ARG A 36 -29.46 -6.32 11.46
CA ARG A 36 -28.94 -6.37 10.09
C ARG A 36 -27.94 -5.23 9.80
N ALA A 37 -28.17 -4.03 10.35
CA ALA A 37 -27.26 -2.90 10.18
C ALA A 37 -25.93 -3.14 10.91
N ILE A 38 -25.97 -3.69 12.13
CA ILE A 38 -24.80 -4.11 12.89
C ILE A 38 -23.97 -5.13 12.10
N TYR A 39 -24.61 -6.15 11.52
CA TYR A 39 -23.92 -7.14 10.71
C TYR A 39 -23.31 -6.54 9.44
N ARG A 40 -23.98 -5.60 8.77
CA ARG A 40 -23.45 -4.89 7.61
C ARG A 40 -22.25 -4.00 7.93
N LEU A 41 -22.15 -3.48 9.15
CA LEU A 41 -21.02 -2.67 9.56
C LEU A 41 -19.69 -3.45 9.45
N TRP A 42 -19.73 -4.75 9.69
CA TRP A 42 -18.57 -5.63 9.52
C TRP A 42 -18.11 -5.78 8.05
N SER A 43 -19.00 -5.55 7.07
CA SER A 43 -18.62 -5.58 5.66
C SER A 43 -17.62 -4.48 5.31
N VAL A 44 -17.69 -3.33 5.99
CA VAL A 44 -16.72 -2.22 5.84
C VAL A 44 -15.34 -2.66 6.31
N LEU A 45 -15.30 -3.40 7.43
CA LEU A 45 -14.04 -3.94 7.94
C LEU A 45 -13.39 -4.92 6.95
N PHE A 46 -14.19 -5.77 6.27
CA PHE A 46 -13.63 -6.66 5.25
C PHE A 46 -12.99 -5.91 4.08
N VAL A 47 -13.57 -4.77 3.67
CA VAL A 47 -12.96 -3.89 2.67
C VAL A 47 -11.64 -3.34 3.17
N LEU A 48 -11.60 -2.81 4.40
CA LEU A 48 -10.37 -2.30 5.01
C LEU A 48 -9.28 -3.38 5.14
N MET A 49 -9.64 -4.60 5.51
CA MET A 49 -8.71 -5.73 5.63
C MET A 49 -8.19 -6.21 4.28
N ALA A 50 -8.93 -6.00 3.19
CA ALA A 50 -8.53 -6.36 1.84
C ALA A 50 -7.56 -5.33 1.21
N LEU A 51 -7.71 -4.05 1.55
CA LEU A 51 -6.96 -2.93 0.94
C LEU A 51 -5.44 -3.13 0.91
N PRO A 52 -4.75 -3.61 1.98
CA PRO A 52 -3.31 -3.81 1.95
C PRO A 52 -2.83 -4.85 0.92
N PHE A 53 -3.72 -5.73 0.46
CA PHE A 53 -3.40 -6.81 -0.48
C PHE A 53 -3.85 -6.53 -1.92
N ILE A 54 -4.54 -5.41 -2.14
CA ILE A 54 -4.99 -5.01 -3.48
C ILE A 54 -4.00 -3.97 -4.01
N PRO A 55 -3.26 -4.23 -5.10
CA PRO A 55 -2.44 -3.23 -5.77
C PRO A 55 -3.37 -2.23 -6.47
N VAL A 56 -3.95 -1.32 -5.71
CA VAL A 56 -4.81 -0.27 -6.26
C VAL A 56 -3.91 0.86 -6.75
N ARG A 57 -3.57 0.86 -8.03
CA ARG A 57 -3.43 2.13 -8.73
C ARG A 57 -4.86 2.67 -8.85
N LEU A 58 -5.22 3.62 -7.98
CA LEU A 58 -6.44 4.39 -8.21
C LEU A 58 -6.30 4.98 -9.61
N PRO A 59 -7.20 4.63 -10.57
CA PRO A 59 -7.12 5.24 -11.87
C PRO A 59 -7.29 6.74 -11.66
N GLU A 60 -6.46 7.55 -12.28
CA GLU A 60 -6.55 9.03 -12.34
C GLU A 60 -7.93 9.53 -12.79
N MET A 61 -8.79 8.64 -13.24
CA MET A 61 -10.19 8.91 -13.60
C MET A 61 -11.07 9.50 -12.48
N LEU A 62 -10.63 9.45 -11.22
CA LEU A 62 -11.35 10.12 -10.12
C LEU A 62 -10.80 11.52 -9.82
N THR A 63 -9.71 11.92 -10.48
CA THR A 63 -9.12 13.26 -10.37
C THR A 63 -9.30 14.10 -11.64
N THR A 64 -9.68 13.51 -12.76
CA THR A 64 -10.13 14.27 -13.93
C THR A 64 -11.54 14.75 -13.67
N ALA A 65 -11.65 15.95 -13.11
CA ALA A 65 -12.85 16.75 -13.21
C ALA A 65 -13.27 16.77 -14.67
N ALA A 66 -14.54 16.46 -14.92
CA ALA A 66 -15.17 16.63 -16.23
C ALA A 66 -14.81 18.01 -16.81
N PRO A 67 -14.69 18.14 -18.14
CA PRO A 67 -14.45 19.43 -18.77
C PRO A 67 -15.51 20.41 -18.27
N ALA A 68 -15.05 21.53 -17.76
CA ALA A 68 -15.88 22.57 -17.17
C ALA A 68 -16.98 22.99 -18.14
N PRO A 69 -18.27 22.86 -17.77
CA PRO A 69 -19.29 23.71 -18.37
C PRO A 69 -19.12 25.10 -17.74
N SER A 70 -19.12 26.10 -18.62
CA SER A 70 -19.08 27.52 -18.33
C SER A 70 -19.92 27.90 -17.10
N THR A 71 -19.24 28.61 -16.17
CA THR A 71 -19.80 29.58 -15.23
C THR A 71 -21.22 29.35 -14.68
N HIS A 72 -21.31 28.76 -13.48
CA HIS A 72 -22.21 29.21 -12.41
C HIS A 72 -21.66 28.75 -11.06
N MET A 73 -21.65 29.69 -10.10
CA MET A 73 -21.07 29.64 -8.76
C MET A 73 -21.41 28.34 -7.98
N LEU A 74 -20.38 27.60 -7.58
CA LEU A 74 -20.47 26.66 -6.47
C LEU A 74 -19.89 27.34 -5.21
N PRO A 75 -20.43 27.12 -4.01
CA PRO A 75 -19.97 27.80 -2.80
C PRO A 75 -18.54 27.40 -2.44
N GLU A 76 -17.71 28.38 -2.10
CA GLU A 76 -16.28 28.27 -1.73
C GLU A 76 -15.99 27.22 -0.63
N THR A 77 -16.96 26.83 0.17
CA THR A 77 -16.85 25.82 1.23
C THR A 77 -16.55 24.40 0.72
N ALA A 78 -17.02 24.02 -0.48
CA ALA A 78 -16.79 22.68 -1.03
C ALA A 78 -15.35 22.50 -1.55
N VAL A 79 -14.72 23.56 -2.04
CA VAL A 79 -13.34 23.58 -2.55
C VAL A 79 -12.33 23.58 -1.39
N GLN A 80 -12.64 24.24 -0.29
CA GLN A 80 -11.79 24.23 0.91
C GLN A 80 -11.79 22.88 1.61
N THR A 81 -12.93 22.18 1.65
CA THR A 81 -13.04 20.85 2.27
C THR A 81 -12.28 19.78 1.49
N SER A 82 -12.26 19.86 0.15
CA SER A 82 -11.47 18.93 -0.68
C SER A 82 -9.96 19.19 -0.55
N LYS A 83 -9.52 20.43 -0.48
CA LYS A 83 -8.11 20.79 -0.26
C LYS A 83 -7.60 20.40 1.13
N SER A 84 -8.43 20.54 2.17
CA SER A 84 -8.06 20.14 3.53
C SER A 84 -8.02 18.62 3.70
N LEU A 85 -8.90 17.87 3.05
CA LEU A 85 -8.85 16.41 3.02
C LEU A 85 -7.61 15.90 2.27
N GLN A 86 -7.24 16.54 1.18
CA GLN A 86 -6.05 16.19 0.40
C GLN A 86 -4.77 16.46 1.19
N ALA A 87 -4.68 17.59 1.88
CA ALA A 87 -3.55 17.94 2.75
C ALA A 87 -3.42 16.97 3.95
N ILE A 88 -4.53 16.54 4.55
CA ILE A 88 -4.52 15.54 5.64
C ILE A 88 -4.11 14.15 5.11
N MET A 89 -4.49 13.81 3.88
CA MET A 89 -4.08 12.57 3.22
C MET A 89 -2.58 12.54 2.92
N ASP A 90 -2.02 13.63 2.43
CA ASP A 90 -0.60 13.76 2.12
C ASP A 90 0.24 13.74 3.41
N THR A 91 -0.16 14.47 4.45
CA THR A 91 0.55 14.50 5.75
C THR A 91 0.57 13.13 6.45
N SER A 92 -0.53 12.37 6.35
CA SER A 92 -0.58 11.03 6.95
C SER A 92 0.26 9.99 6.19
N ARG A 93 0.48 10.21 4.90
CA ARG A 93 1.30 9.38 4.03
C ARG A 93 2.80 9.60 4.30
N ASP A 94 3.20 10.86 4.44
CA ASP A 94 4.59 11.25 4.72
C ASP A 94 5.03 10.76 6.11
N TRP A 95 4.21 10.90 7.14
CA TRP A 95 4.49 10.40 8.49
C TRP A 95 4.75 8.88 8.54
N MET A 96 3.97 8.10 7.80
CA MET A 96 4.11 6.64 7.81
C MET A 96 5.36 6.19 7.04
N ASN A 97 5.73 6.89 5.98
CA ASN A 97 6.96 6.65 5.24
C ASN A 97 8.19 6.99 6.09
N ASP A 98 8.19 8.13 6.78
CA ASP A 98 9.27 8.56 7.67
C ASP A 98 9.45 7.60 8.85
N PHE A 99 8.35 7.16 9.46
CA PHE A 99 8.39 6.16 10.51
C PHE A 99 8.94 4.82 10.00
N THR A 100 8.54 4.40 8.80
CA THR A 100 9.00 3.15 8.18
C THR A 100 10.49 3.20 7.88
N ILE A 101 10.99 4.32 7.36
CA ILE A 101 12.42 4.53 7.08
C ILE A 101 13.23 4.58 8.39
N SER A 102 12.76 5.32 9.40
CA SER A 102 13.42 5.45 10.70
C SER A 102 13.53 4.13 11.44
N VAL A 103 12.48 3.31 11.43
CA VAL A 103 12.49 1.99 12.10
C VAL A 103 13.32 0.99 11.30
N ASN A 104 13.29 1.05 9.97
CA ASN A 104 14.07 0.15 9.12
C ASN A 104 15.59 0.39 9.26
N LYS A 105 16.02 1.63 9.50
CA LYS A 105 17.42 1.97 9.77
C LYS A 105 17.96 1.42 11.12
N LYS A 106 17.06 1.14 12.09
CA LYS A 106 17.43 0.69 13.44
C LYS A 106 17.24 -0.81 13.70
N THR A 107 16.58 -1.54 12.78
CA THR A 107 16.28 -2.97 12.99
C THR A 107 17.19 -3.87 12.16
N PRO A 108 17.81 -4.90 12.77
CA PRO A 108 18.61 -5.89 12.03
C PRO A 108 17.75 -6.58 10.95
N ALA A 109 18.30 -6.77 9.75
CA ALA A 109 17.63 -7.47 8.64
C ALA A 109 17.11 -8.87 9.01
N ILE A 110 17.80 -9.54 9.94
CA ILE A 110 17.43 -10.85 10.49
C ILE A 110 16.05 -10.81 11.18
N LEU A 111 15.72 -9.73 11.89
CA LEU A 111 14.44 -9.62 12.61
C LEU A 111 13.25 -9.59 11.64
N GLY A 112 13.37 -8.85 10.54
CA GLY A 112 12.33 -8.78 9.52
C GLY A 112 12.11 -10.13 8.83
N THR A 113 13.18 -10.85 8.53
CA THR A 113 13.12 -12.20 7.95
C THR A 113 12.49 -13.19 8.94
N LEU A 114 12.85 -13.11 10.22
CA LEU A 114 12.27 -13.95 11.27
C LEU A 114 10.76 -13.74 11.41
N CYS A 115 10.31 -12.48 11.43
CA CYS A 115 8.89 -12.14 11.47
C CYS A 115 8.12 -12.70 10.26
N LEU A 116 8.70 -12.61 9.06
CA LEU A 116 8.09 -13.18 7.85
C LEU A 116 7.98 -14.71 7.93
N VAL A 117 9.03 -15.39 8.37
CA VAL A 117 9.05 -16.85 8.54
C VAL A 117 8.01 -17.29 9.57
N ILE A 118 7.91 -16.62 10.71
CA ILE A 118 6.90 -16.90 11.73
C ILE A 118 5.49 -16.70 11.15
N TRP A 119 5.26 -15.61 10.42
CA TRP A 119 3.96 -15.32 9.81
C TRP A 119 3.56 -16.39 8.79
N LEU A 120 4.46 -16.79 7.88
CA LEU A 120 4.21 -17.84 6.88
C LEU A 120 4.00 -19.22 7.55
N THR A 121 4.76 -19.53 8.59
CA THR A 121 4.61 -20.78 9.33
C THR A 121 3.24 -20.87 10.00
N GLY A 122 2.76 -19.77 10.60
CA GLY A 122 1.41 -19.70 11.17
C GLY A 122 0.31 -19.84 10.12
N ILE A 123 0.47 -19.23 8.96
CA ILE A 123 -0.46 -19.41 7.83
C ILE A 123 -0.51 -20.89 7.42
N LEU A 124 0.64 -21.52 7.23
CA LEU A 124 0.72 -22.93 6.86
C LEU A 124 0.03 -23.84 7.89
N PHE A 125 0.28 -23.59 9.18
CA PHE A 125 -0.37 -24.30 10.27
C PHE A 125 -1.90 -24.17 10.21
N MET A 126 -2.42 -22.95 10.04
CA MET A 126 -3.86 -22.71 9.93
C MET A 126 -4.47 -23.32 8.66
N LEU A 127 -3.75 -23.32 7.54
CA LEU A 127 -4.18 -23.99 6.31
C LEU A 127 -4.35 -25.51 6.50
N ILE A 128 -3.46 -26.15 7.25
CA ILE A 128 -3.57 -27.58 7.58
C ILE A 128 -4.87 -27.85 8.35
N PHE A 129 -5.21 -26.99 9.34
CA PHE A 129 -6.48 -27.13 10.08
C PHE A 129 -7.70 -26.93 9.19
N GLN A 130 -7.68 -25.91 8.33
CA GLN A 130 -8.77 -25.66 7.39
C GLN A 130 -8.93 -26.82 6.39
N PHE A 131 -7.82 -27.40 5.92
CA PHE A 131 -7.85 -28.55 5.04
C PHE A 131 -8.48 -29.78 5.72
N LYS A 132 -8.11 -30.07 6.98
CA LYS A 132 -8.73 -31.14 7.77
C LYS A 132 -10.24 -30.92 7.94
N ALA A 133 -10.67 -29.69 8.24
CA ALA A 133 -12.09 -29.34 8.35
C ALA A 133 -12.83 -29.50 7.01
N ARG A 134 -12.24 -29.06 5.90
CA ARG A 134 -12.80 -29.24 4.55
C ARG A 134 -12.90 -30.71 4.15
N ARG A 135 -11.89 -31.55 4.50
CA ARG A 135 -11.93 -32.98 4.26
C ARG A 135 -13.07 -33.63 5.00
N LYS A 136 -13.32 -33.29 6.27
CA LYS A 136 -14.46 -33.78 7.06
C LYS A 136 -15.80 -33.40 6.40
N LEU A 137 -15.92 -32.15 5.94
CA LEU A 137 -17.12 -31.71 5.22
C LEU A 137 -17.31 -32.45 3.87
N PHE A 138 -16.22 -32.72 3.17
CA PHE A 138 -16.26 -33.48 1.91
C PHE A 138 -16.76 -34.94 2.13
N LEU A 139 -16.26 -35.62 3.15
CA LEU A 139 -16.72 -36.97 3.52
C LEU A 139 -18.19 -36.97 3.90
N MET A 140 -18.66 -35.97 4.64
CA MET A 140 -20.06 -35.78 4.95
C MET A 140 -20.93 -35.64 3.69
N LYS A 141 -20.47 -34.86 2.70
CA LYS A 141 -21.16 -34.67 1.43
C LYS A 141 -21.30 -35.96 0.63
N GLN A 142 -20.27 -36.82 0.65
CA GLN A 142 -20.30 -38.12 -0.05
C GLN A 142 -21.27 -39.11 0.59
N SER A 143 -21.52 -39.02 1.91
CA SER A 143 -22.44 -39.89 2.63
C SER A 143 -23.90 -39.40 2.62
N ALA A 144 -24.16 -38.25 2.06
CA ALA A 144 -25.48 -37.63 2.09
C ALA A 144 -26.38 -38.19 0.97
N VAL A 145 -27.64 -38.44 1.30
CA VAL A 145 -28.67 -38.97 0.40
C VAL A 145 -29.72 -37.90 0.11
N PRO A 146 -30.22 -37.77 -1.13
CA PRO A 146 -31.30 -36.84 -1.42
C PRO A 146 -32.54 -37.15 -0.60
N VAL A 147 -33.18 -36.12 -0.04
CA VAL A 147 -34.43 -36.29 0.71
C VAL A 147 -35.57 -36.53 -0.27
N GLN A 148 -36.31 -37.66 -0.10
CA GLN A 148 -37.42 -38.05 -0.96
C GLN A 148 -38.79 -37.96 -0.26
N HIS A 149 -38.84 -37.67 1.05
CA HIS A 149 -40.08 -37.64 1.82
C HIS A 149 -41.00 -36.48 1.38
N PRO A 150 -42.22 -36.74 0.84
CA PRO A 150 -43.03 -35.72 0.19
C PRO A 150 -43.47 -34.57 1.10
N ALA A 151 -43.73 -34.83 2.39
CA ALA A 151 -44.15 -33.80 3.34
C ALA A 151 -42.97 -32.83 3.66
N LEU A 152 -41.76 -33.39 3.77
CA LEU A 152 -40.56 -32.60 4.03
C LEU A 152 -40.17 -31.72 2.83
N CYS A 153 -40.27 -32.27 1.63
CA CYS A 153 -40.05 -31.52 0.40
C CYS A 153 -41.05 -30.33 0.27
N ARG A 154 -42.33 -30.58 0.56
CA ARG A 154 -43.35 -29.52 0.56
C ARG A 154 -43.08 -28.47 1.61
N LEU A 155 -42.71 -28.83 2.84
CA LEU A 155 -42.34 -27.90 3.88
C LEU A 155 -41.13 -27.01 3.47
N PHE A 156 -40.12 -27.65 2.89
CA PHE A 156 -38.94 -26.95 2.40
C PHE A 156 -39.28 -25.95 1.27
N GLU A 157 -40.12 -26.38 0.33
CA GLU A 157 -40.60 -25.50 -0.75
C GLU A 157 -41.41 -24.32 -0.22
N GLN A 158 -42.31 -24.56 0.73
CA GLN A 158 -43.06 -23.51 1.40
C GLN A 158 -42.14 -22.49 2.08
N CYS A 159 -41.12 -22.94 2.82
CA CYS A 159 -40.14 -22.07 3.46
C CYS A 159 -39.35 -21.24 2.42
N CYS A 160 -39.00 -21.83 1.26
CA CYS A 160 -38.34 -21.12 0.17
C CYS A 160 -39.23 -20.01 -0.42
N GLU A 161 -40.53 -20.29 -0.61
CA GLU A 161 -41.52 -19.34 -1.14
C GLU A 161 -41.77 -18.18 -0.14
N GLU A 162 -41.95 -18.47 1.14
CA GLU A 162 -42.10 -17.47 2.20
C GLU A 162 -40.90 -16.51 2.27
N LEU A 163 -39.71 -17.04 2.01
CA LEU A 163 -38.47 -16.23 1.98
C LEU A 163 -38.25 -15.58 0.60
N GLY A 164 -39.05 -15.87 -0.44
CA GLY A 164 -38.88 -15.36 -1.79
C GLY A 164 -37.59 -15.83 -2.47
N ILE A 165 -37.19 -17.07 -2.22
CA ILE A 165 -35.98 -17.68 -2.79
C ILE A 165 -36.32 -18.24 -4.19
N LYS A 166 -35.80 -17.61 -5.25
CA LYS A 166 -36.04 -17.99 -6.65
C LYS A 166 -35.29 -19.27 -7.03
N LYS A 167 -34.01 -19.37 -6.64
CA LYS A 167 -33.17 -20.55 -6.91
C LYS A 167 -33.14 -21.42 -5.66
N LYS A 168 -33.97 -22.45 -5.64
CA LYS A 168 -34.07 -23.36 -4.49
C LYS A 168 -32.75 -24.14 -4.32
N PRO A 169 -32.14 -24.20 -3.11
CA PRO A 169 -30.99 -25.06 -2.84
C PRO A 169 -31.41 -26.53 -2.84
N SER A 170 -30.44 -27.44 -2.99
CA SER A 170 -30.67 -28.87 -2.91
C SER A 170 -30.85 -29.32 -1.44
N LEU A 171 -31.68 -30.33 -1.20
CA LEU A 171 -31.96 -30.85 0.14
C LEU A 171 -31.47 -32.32 0.25
N TYR A 172 -30.59 -32.56 1.21
CA TYR A 172 -29.99 -33.86 1.48
C TYR A 172 -30.12 -34.22 2.94
N SER A 173 -30.07 -35.54 3.24
CA SER A 173 -30.03 -36.08 4.59
C SER A 173 -28.73 -36.84 4.83
N THR A 174 -28.21 -36.79 6.08
CA THR A 174 -27.00 -37.48 6.50
C THR A 174 -27.03 -37.84 7.98
N MET A 175 -26.45 -38.99 8.33
CA MET A 175 -26.29 -39.43 9.73
C MET A 175 -25.17 -38.72 10.46
N LEU A 176 -24.27 -38.01 9.75
CA LEU A 176 -23.08 -37.37 10.34
C LEU A 176 -23.35 -36.02 10.96
N LEU A 177 -24.57 -35.49 10.84
CA LEU A 177 -24.97 -34.21 11.41
C LEU A 177 -25.93 -34.40 12.59
N LYS A 178 -25.88 -33.44 13.52
CA LYS A 178 -26.78 -33.34 14.68
C LYS A 178 -27.79 -32.22 14.54
N SER A 179 -27.44 -31.18 13.75
CA SER A 179 -28.31 -30.06 13.42
C SER A 179 -28.31 -29.85 11.91
N PRO A 180 -29.37 -29.22 11.36
CA PRO A 180 -29.35 -28.76 9.99
C PRO A 180 -28.16 -27.85 9.71
N VAL A 181 -27.60 -27.93 8.52
CA VAL A 181 -26.46 -27.09 8.12
C VAL A 181 -26.58 -26.78 6.64
N MET A 182 -26.39 -25.51 6.32
CA MET A 182 -26.27 -25.08 4.95
C MET A 182 -24.81 -24.94 4.51
N THR A 183 -24.46 -25.46 3.33
CA THR A 183 -23.11 -25.35 2.75
C THR A 183 -23.14 -25.05 1.27
N GLY A 184 -22.02 -24.51 0.74
CA GLY A 184 -21.82 -24.26 -0.68
C GLY A 184 -22.14 -22.81 -1.09
N VAL A 185 -21.21 -22.20 -1.85
CA VAL A 185 -21.39 -20.87 -2.43
C VAL A 185 -21.96 -20.99 -3.84
N LEU A 186 -21.37 -21.87 -4.67
CA LEU A 186 -21.78 -22.09 -6.06
C LEU A 186 -22.94 -23.08 -6.18
N CYS A 187 -22.89 -24.17 -5.40
CA CYS A 187 -23.92 -25.19 -5.33
C CYS A 187 -24.47 -25.25 -3.90
N PRO A 188 -25.42 -24.39 -3.56
CA PRO A 188 -25.98 -24.33 -2.21
C PRO A 188 -26.79 -25.58 -1.90
N THR A 189 -26.51 -26.19 -0.76
CA THR A 189 -27.15 -27.44 -0.32
C THR A 189 -27.43 -27.35 1.17
N VAL A 190 -28.66 -27.71 1.55
CA VAL A 190 -29.08 -27.87 2.94
C VAL A 190 -28.98 -29.36 3.30
N TYR A 191 -28.28 -29.66 4.38
CA TYR A 191 -28.13 -31.00 4.92
C TYR A 191 -28.92 -31.13 6.21
N LEU A 192 -29.78 -32.12 6.28
CA LEU A 192 -30.58 -32.43 7.46
C LEU A 192 -30.02 -33.67 8.15
N PRO A 193 -30.05 -33.74 9.49
CA PRO A 193 -29.80 -34.97 10.21
C PRO A 193 -30.86 -36.06 9.89
N SER A 194 -30.46 -37.30 9.70
CA SER A 194 -31.37 -38.40 9.37
C SER A 194 -32.46 -38.66 10.40
N HIS A 195 -32.13 -38.47 11.70
CA HIS A 195 -33.11 -38.62 12.78
C HIS A 195 -34.29 -37.62 12.71
N LEU A 196 -34.12 -36.48 12.02
CA LEU A 196 -35.19 -35.52 11.77
C LEU A 196 -36.03 -35.91 10.54
N THR A 197 -35.49 -36.71 9.64
CA THR A 197 -36.21 -37.18 8.45
C THR A 197 -37.01 -38.47 8.71
N GLU A 198 -36.55 -39.34 9.62
CA GLU A 198 -37.19 -40.60 10.00
C GLU A 198 -38.37 -40.38 10.96
N GLY A 199 -38.30 -39.39 11.86
CA GLY A 199 -39.35 -39.06 12.84
C GLY A 199 -40.63 -38.44 12.25
N ILE A 200 -40.67 -38.10 10.98
CA ILE A 200 -41.85 -37.53 10.31
C ILE A 200 -42.90 -38.63 9.97
N ALA A 201 -42.50 -39.87 9.92
CA ALA A 201 -43.42 -41.00 9.65
C ALA A 201 -44.36 -41.30 10.83
N ASP A 202 -43.97 -40.97 12.08
CA ASP A 202 -44.75 -41.15 13.30
C ASP A 202 -45.15 -39.76 13.91
N THR A 203 -46.14 -39.16 13.35
CA THR A 203 -47.05 -38.12 13.83
C THR A 203 -46.81 -37.54 15.25
N SER A 204 -45.72 -36.84 15.49
CA SER A 204 -45.71 -35.91 16.59
C SER A 204 -45.95 -34.49 16.01
N GLN A 205 -47.14 -33.92 16.31
CA GLN A 205 -47.55 -32.58 15.90
C GLN A 205 -46.54 -31.46 16.29
N ASP A 206 -45.64 -31.74 17.25
CA ASP A 206 -44.66 -30.83 17.75
C ASP A 206 -43.34 -30.73 16.93
N LEU A 207 -43.02 -31.77 16.15
CA LEU A 207 -41.79 -31.78 15.36
C LEU A 207 -41.86 -30.88 14.10
N TYR A 208 -43.04 -30.74 13.53
CA TYR A 208 -43.24 -29.96 12.31
C TYR A 208 -42.94 -28.46 12.47
N PRO A 209 -43.42 -27.75 13.51
CA PRO A 209 -43.05 -26.37 13.78
C PRO A 209 -41.54 -26.17 14.02
N ALA A 210 -40.91 -27.04 14.82
CA ALA A 210 -39.50 -26.99 15.10
C ALA A 210 -38.64 -27.15 13.84
N LEU A 211 -39.00 -28.09 12.96
CA LEU A 211 -38.30 -28.30 11.71
C LEU A 211 -38.47 -27.13 10.74
N ARG A 212 -39.68 -26.50 10.70
CA ARG A 212 -39.91 -25.28 9.94
C ARG A 212 -39.03 -24.15 10.44
N HIS A 213 -38.90 -23.96 11.74
CA HIS A 213 -38.03 -22.94 12.34
C HIS A 213 -36.55 -23.14 11.92
N MET A 214 -36.06 -24.38 11.97
CA MET A 214 -34.68 -24.71 11.56
C MET A 214 -34.48 -24.51 10.06
N LEU A 215 -35.41 -24.92 9.22
CA LEU A 215 -35.33 -24.74 7.76
C LEU A 215 -35.33 -23.25 7.39
N LEU A 216 -36.20 -22.44 8.00
CA LEU A 216 -36.22 -21.00 7.79
C LEU A 216 -34.86 -20.37 8.17
N HIS A 217 -34.26 -20.82 9.30
CA HIS A 217 -32.98 -20.32 9.75
C HIS A 217 -31.87 -20.62 8.73
N GLU A 218 -31.73 -21.86 8.26
CA GLU A 218 -30.73 -22.24 7.26
C GLU A 218 -30.96 -21.56 5.91
N LEU A 219 -32.21 -21.40 5.49
CA LEU A 219 -32.55 -20.72 4.26
C LEU A 219 -32.30 -19.19 4.32
N VAL A 220 -32.38 -18.58 5.51
CA VAL A 220 -31.97 -17.18 5.70
C VAL A 220 -30.48 -17.01 5.52
N HIS A 221 -29.64 -17.92 6.02
CA HIS A 221 -28.21 -17.92 5.75
C HIS A 221 -27.89 -17.94 4.25
N TYR A 222 -28.66 -18.74 3.49
CA TYR A 222 -28.55 -18.77 2.02
C TYR A 222 -28.92 -17.41 1.40
N LYS A 223 -30.07 -16.87 1.79
CA LYS A 223 -30.56 -15.59 1.28
C LYS A 223 -29.61 -14.42 1.57
N GLN A 224 -28.90 -14.48 2.70
CA GLN A 224 -27.93 -13.46 3.13
C GLN A 224 -26.52 -13.70 2.55
N LYS A 225 -26.30 -14.80 1.84
CA LYS A 225 -25.00 -15.22 1.28
C LYS A 225 -23.91 -15.41 2.34
N ASP A 226 -24.27 -15.90 3.51
CA ASP A 226 -23.38 -16.06 4.66
C ASP A 226 -22.22 -17.03 4.40
N ALA A 227 -22.36 -17.96 3.47
CA ALA A 227 -21.29 -18.82 3.02
C ALA A 227 -20.10 -18.03 2.40
N LEU A 228 -20.39 -16.95 1.67
CA LEU A 228 -19.35 -16.05 1.14
C LEU A 228 -18.68 -15.26 2.26
N THR A 229 -19.47 -14.68 3.17
CA THR A 229 -18.94 -13.94 4.34
C THR A 229 -18.08 -14.84 5.22
N ASN A 230 -18.47 -16.12 5.41
CA ASN A 230 -17.66 -17.11 6.10
C ASN A 230 -16.32 -17.38 5.40
N GLY A 231 -16.32 -17.43 4.08
CA GLY A 231 -15.11 -17.57 3.28
C GLY A 231 -14.15 -16.40 3.50
N LEU A 232 -14.66 -15.18 3.44
CA LEU A 232 -13.89 -13.95 3.71
C LEU A 232 -13.39 -13.89 5.16
N THR A 233 -14.23 -14.21 6.14
CA THR A 233 -13.85 -14.30 7.55
C THR A 233 -12.67 -15.26 7.76
N ASN A 234 -12.72 -16.45 7.15
CA ASN A 234 -11.65 -17.43 7.25
C ASN A 234 -10.36 -16.97 6.53
N LEU A 235 -10.49 -16.27 5.39
CA LEU A 235 -9.34 -15.72 4.66
C LEU A 235 -8.63 -14.65 5.50
N PHE A 236 -9.37 -13.69 6.05
CA PHE A 236 -8.78 -12.63 6.87
C PHE A 236 -8.24 -13.16 8.20
N HIS A 237 -8.89 -14.16 8.81
CA HIS A 237 -8.36 -14.84 9.98
C HIS A 237 -7.00 -15.51 9.68
N LEU A 238 -6.84 -16.06 8.48
CA LEU A 238 -5.60 -16.67 8.02
C LEU A 238 -4.49 -15.60 7.82
N LEU A 239 -4.81 -14.46 7.20
CA LEU A 239 -3.83 -13.41 6.89
C LEU A 239 -3.39 -12.63 8.13
N TYR A 240 -4.32 -12.38 9.06
CA TYR A 240 -4.12 -11.58 10.27
C TYR A 240 -4.07 -12.42 11.54
N TRP A 241 -3.68 -13.69 11.43
CA TRP A 241 -3.66 -14.64 12.54
C TRP A 241 -2.87 -14.19 13.78
N PRO A 242 -1.77 -13.39 13.67
CA PRO A 242 -1.02 -12.94 14.84
C PRO A 242 -1.78 -11.90 15.69
N ASN A 243 -2.86 -11.31 15.15
CA ASN A 243 -3.57 -10.22 15.79
C ASN A 243 -4.74 -10.74 16.65
N PRO A 244 -4.66 -10.68 17.99
CA PRO A 244 -5.73 -11.18 18.87
C PRO A 244 -7.04 -10.40 18.75
N VAL A 245 -6.97 -9.11 18.35
CA VAL A 245 -8.17 -8.28 18.15
C VAL A 245 -8.97 -8.78 16.95
N VAL A 246 -8.30 -9.33 15.94
CA VAL A 246 -8.96 -9.97 14.79
C VAL A 246 -9.72 -11.23 15.22
N TRP A 247 -9.16 -12.05 16.10
CA TRP A 247 -9.85 -13.23 16.65
C TRP A 247 -11.15 -12.83 17.37
N PHE A 248 -11.06 -11.81 18.21
CA PHE A 248 -12.23 -11.25 18.88
C PHE A 248 -13.28 -10.75 17.87
N ALA A 249 -12.85 -10.02 16.83
CA ALA A 249 -13.75 -9.54 15.79
C ALA A 249 -14.46 -10.68 15.04
N MET A 250 -13.74 -11.77 14.73
CA MET A 250 -14.32 -12.93 14.03
C MET A 250 -15.42 -13.62 14.85
N ASP A 251 -15.26 -13.68 16.19
CA ASP A 251 -16.29 -14.21 17.08
C ASP A 251 -17.50 -13.29 17.20
N GLU A 252 -17.28 -11.96 17.26
CA GLU A 252 -18.36 -10.97 17.24
C GLU A 252 -19.13 -10.97 15.91
N ILE A 253 -18.42 -11.08 14.76
CA ILE A 253 -19.04 -11.20 13.44
C ILE A 253 -19.97 -12.42 13.37
N ARG A 254 -19.51 -13.58 13.87
CA ARG A 254 -20.33 -14.80 13.94
C ARG A 254 -21.57 -14.57 14.81
N SER A 255 -21.42 -14.00 15.99
CA SER A 255 -22.53 -13.72 16.91
C SER A 255 -23.55 -12.76 16.30
N ASP A 256 -23.11 -11.67 15.67
CA ASP A 256 -23.99 -10.68 15.05
C ASP A 256 -24.69 -11.24 13.79
N ARG A 257 -24.04 -12.12 13.06
CA ARG A 257 -24.64 -12.85 11.93
C ARG A 257 -25.83 -13.71 12.39
N GLU A 258 -25.64 -14.51 13.46
CA GLU A 258 -26.70 -15.34 14.01
C GLU A 258 -27.90 -14.49 14.47
N ILE A 259 -27.65 -13.37 15.17
CA ILE A 259 -28.72 -12.46 15.60
C ILE A 259 -29.44 -11.81 14.40
N ALA A 260 -28.70 -11.46 13.36
CA ALA A 260 -29.30 -10.92 12.13
C ALA A 260 -30.14 -11.97 11.39
N CYS A 261 -29.71 -13.24 11.43
CA CYS A 261 -30.45 -14.39 10.91
C CYS A 261 -31.74 -14.60 11.70
N ASP A 262 -31.67 -14.68 13.03
CA ASP A 262 -32.83 -14.84 13.91
C ASP A 262 -33.87 -13.73 13.71
N THR A 263 -33.40 -12.48 13.62
CA THR A 263 -34.27 -11.32 13.31
C THR A 263 -34.97 -11.45 11.95
N ALA A 264 -34.29 -12.01 10.96
CA ALA A 264 -34.88 -12.22 9.64
C ALA A 264 -35.90 -13.37 9.63
N VAL A 265 -35.68 -14.41 10.42
CA VAL A 265 -36.64 -15.50 10.64
C VAL A 265 -37.90 -14.98 11.33
N LEU A 266 -37.74 -14.20 12.42
CA LEU A 266 -38.87 -13.62 13.15
C LEU A 266 -39.68 -12.63 12.32
N LYS A 267 -39.06 -11.97 11.35
CA LYS A 267 -39.78 -11.11 10.41
C LYS A 267 -40.77 -11.90 9.54
N VAL A 268 -40.52 -13.19 9.29
CA VAL A 268 -41.39 -14.12 8.54
C VAL A 268 -42.41 -14.77 9.47
N LEU A 269 -41.96 -15.21 10.65
CA LEU A 269 -42.78 -15.92 11.63
C LEU A 269 -43.81 -15.02 12.36
N GLY A 270 -43.50 -13.73 12.54
CA GLY A 270 -44.27 -12.81 13.38
C GLY A 270 -43.78 -12.76 14.84
N GLU A 271 -44.13 -11.68 15.55
CA GLU A 271 -43.72 -11.46 16.94
C GLU A 271 -44.32 -12.51 17.88
N GLU A 272 -45.53 -12.97 17.58
CA GLU A 272 -46.29 -13.99 18.33
C GLU A 272 -45.56 -15.34 18.38
N ASN A 273 -44.76 -15.65 17.39
CA ASN A 273 -44.02 -16.91 17.30
C ASN A 273 -42.58 -16.81 17.90
N ALA A 274 -42.19 -15.64 18.45
CA ALA A 274 -40.84 -15.44 18.98
C ALA A 274 -40.49 -16.41 20.11
N LEU A 275 -41.44 -16.67 21.02
CA LEU A 275 -41.24 -17.60 22.14
C LEU A 275 -41.07 -19.04 21.65
N ALA A 276 -41.93 -19.47 20.69
CA ALA A 276 -41.84 -20.82 20.10
C ALA A 276 -40.51 -21.03 19.35
N TYR A 277 -40.06 -20.01 18.62
CA TYR A 277 -38.77 -20.03 17.93
C TYR A 277 -37.60 -20.09 18.92
N GLY A 278 -37.62 -19.28 19.98
CA GLY A 278 -36.61 -19.28 21.04
C GLY A 278 -36.50 -20.65 21.72
N ASN A 279 -37.63 -21.27 22.08
CA ASN A 279 -37.67 -22.61 22.67
C ASN A 279 -37.08 -23.66 21.72
N THR A 280 -37.36 -23.57 20.41
CA THR A 280 -36.75 -24.46 19.42
C THR A 280 -35.23 -24.41 19.45
N LEU A 281 -34.63 -23.20 19.56
CA LEU A 281 -33.18 -23.03 19.64
C LEU A 281 -32.59 -23.56 20.93
N ILE A 282 -33.30 -23.40 22.08
CA ILE A 282 -32.88 -23.94 23.38
C ILE A 282 -32.86 -25.47 23.32
N HIS A 283 -33.95 -26.12 22.87
CA HIS A 283 -34.00 -27.55 22.75
C HIS A 283 -32.97 -28.13 21.80
N LEU A 284 -32.66 -27.44 20.70
CA LEU A 284 -31.59 -27.82 19.80
C LEU A 284 -30.22 -27.79 20.49
N ALA A 285 -29.96 -26.73 21.26
CA ALA A 285 -28.70 -26.55 22.00
C ALA A 285 -28.57 -27.62 23.12
N GLU A 286 -29.65 -27.96 23.82
CA GLU A 286 -29.66 -29.02 24.81
C GLU A 286 -29.29 -30.37 24.19
N LYS A 287 -29.91 -30.75 23.07
CA LYS A 287 -29.57 -31.99 22.34
C LYS A 287 -28.11 -32.04 21.88
N MET A 288 -27.53 -30.89 21.54
CA MET A 288 -26.12 -30.81 21.14
C MET A 288 -25.16 -30.88 22.35
N SER A 289 -25.56 -30.42 23.54
CA SER A 289 -24.73 -30.36 24.73
C SER A 289 -24.60 -31.68 25.50
N LEU A 290 -25.51 -32.63 25.29
CA LEU A 290 -25.53 -33.90 25.97
C LEU A 290 -24.40 -34.88 25.54
N ASP A 291 -23.56 -34.50 24.58
CA ASP A 291 -22.39 -35.29 24.17
C ASP A 291 -21.16 -34.96 25.03
N ILE A 292 -20.75 -35.94 25.82
CA ILE A 292 -19.64 -35.92 26.79
C ILE A 292 -18.26 -35.66 26.15
N PHE A 293 -18.16 -35.61 24.81
CA PHE A 293 -16.90 -35.40 24.05
C PHE A 293 -16.73 -34.04 23.37
N SER A 294 -17.59 -33.04 23.67
CA SER A 294 -17.31 -31.68 23.22
C SER A 294 -16.26 -31.02 24.14
N SER A 295 -15.06 -30.84 23.63
CA SER A 295 -13.92 -30.25 24.34
C SER A 295 -14.30 -29.02 25.18
N VAL A 296 -13.92 -29.05 26.46
CA VAL A 296 -14.25 -28.14 27.57
C VAL A 296 -14.06 -26.63 27.26
N SER A 297 -13.23 -26.27 26.27
CA SER A 297 -12.98 -24.85 25.91
C SER A 297 -14.05 -24.21 25.01
N GLY A 298 -14.89 -25.00 24.31
CA GLY A 298 -15.92 -24.50 23.41
C GLY A 298 -17.26 -24.15 24.10
N MET A 299 -17.56 -24.75 25.27
CA MET A 299 -18.87 -24.65 25.91
C MET A 299 -19.19 -23.25 26.45
N SER A 300 -18.23 -22.54 27.03
CA SER A 300 -18.47 -21.20 27.61
C SER A 300 -18.76 -20.15 26.53
N GLY A 301 -18.13 -20.23 25.37
CA GLY A 301 -18.39 -19.34 24.22
C GLY A 301 -19.77 -19.57 23.60
N ASN A 302 -20.16 -20.82 23.39
CA ASN A 302 -21.47 -21.17 22.83
C ASN A 302 -22.65 -20.75 23.72
N MET A 303 -22.53 -20.91 25.04
CA MET A 303 -23.58 -20.49 25.99
C MET A 303 -23.77 -18.97 26.03
N ARG A 304 -22.70 -18.17 25.97
CA ARG A 304 -22.80 -16.70 25.90
C ARG A 304 -23.48 -16.24 24.62
N GLN A 305 -23.13 -16.85 23.48
CA GLN A 305 -23.75 -16.53 22.19
C GLN A 305 -25.22 -16.91 22.18
N LEU A 306 -25.58 -18.11 22.66
CA LEU A 306 -26.97 -18.55 22.76
C LEU A 306 -27.79 -17.60 23.66
N THR A 307 -27.28 -17.26 24.85
CA THR A 307 -27.95 -16.33 25.77
C THR A 307 -28.21 -14.98 25.12
N ARG A 308 -27.24 -14.47 24.33
CA ARG A 308 -27.38 -13.23 23.57
C ARG A 308 -28.46 -13.32 22.49
N ARG A 309 -28.50 -14.44 21.72
CA ARG A 309 -29.54 -14.70 20.73
C ARG A 309 -30.93 -14.72 21.37
N ILE A 310 -31.11 -15.52 22.44
CA ILE A 310 -32.41 -15.64 23.14
C ILE A 310 -32.90 -14.29 23.68
N ARG A 311 -31.99 -13.47 24.26
CA ARG A 311 -32.35 -12.11 24.69
C ARG A 311 -32.81 -11.22 23.55
N CYS A 312 -32.15 -11.31 22.37
CA CYS A 312 -32.55 -10.55 21.21
C CYS A 312 -33.88 -11.04 20.60
N ILE A 313 -34.15 -12.35 20.65
CA ILE A 313 -35.42 -12.95 20.23
C ILE A 313 -36.55 -12.50 21.14
N ALA A 314 -36.36 -12.57 22.47
CA ALA A 314 -37.37 -12.15 23.45
C ALA A 314 -37.66 -10.65 23.39
N ALA A 315 -36.69 -9.83 23.01
CA ALA A 315 -36.86 -8.37 22.85
C ALA A 315 -37.23 -7.97 21.42
N TYR A 316 -37.56 -8.92 20.56
CA TYR A 316 -37.84 -8.61 19.15
C TYR A 316 -39.11 -7.76 19.00
N GLN A 317 -38.98 -6.68 18.27
CA GLN A 317 -40.09 -5.83 17.81
C GLN A 317 -39.92 -5.60 16.29
N LYS A 318 -41.06 -5.58 15.60
CA LYS A 318 -41.05 -5.37 14.15
C LYS A 318 -40.50 -3.98 13.81
N PRO A 319 -39.38 -3.89 13.08
CA PRO A 319 -38.74 -2.62 12.81
C PRO A 319 -39.61 -1.72 11.94
N THR A 320 -39.75 -0.45 12.31
CA THR A 320 -40.41 0.57 11.51
C THR A 320 -39.53 0.95 10.30
N LYS A 321 -40.16 1.43 9.21
CA LYS A 321 -39.42 1.90 8.02
C LYS A 321 -38.44 3.03 8.38
N ALA A 322 -38.82 3.96 9.25
CA ALA A 322 -38.00 5.07 9.72
C ALA A 322 -36.75 4.58 10.47
N ALA A 323 -36.87 3.58 11.35
CA ALA A 323 -35.75 2.98 12.06
C ALA A 323 -34.77 2.30 11.09
N GLY A 324 -35.28 1.69 10.02
CA GLY A 324 -34.44 1.08 8.97
C GLY A 324 -33.60 2.12 8.20
N ILE A 325 -34.21 3.26 7.84
CA ILE A 325 -33.52 4.36 7.16
C ILE A 325 -32.44 4.96 8.08
N LYS A 326 -32.80 5.28 9.33
CA LYS A 326 -31.87 5.82 10.33
C LYS A 326 -30.64 4.90 10.52
N SER A 327 -30.86 3.60 10.67
CA SER A 327 -29.79 2.61 10.77
C SER A 327 -28.90 2.57 9.53
N SER A 328 -29.47 2.69 8.34
CA SER A 328 -28.68 2.70 7.09
C SER A 328 -27.85 3.96 6.95
N CYS A 329 -28.37 5.14 7.33
CA CYS A 329 -27.61 6.39 7.34
C CYS A 329 -26.41 6.30 8.29
N ILE A 330 -26.59 5.75 9.50
CA ILE A 330 -25.48 5.57 10.45
C ILE A 330 -24.40 4.65 9.85
N VAL A 331 -24.78 3.52 9.24
CA VAL A 331 -23.81 2.60 8.63
C VAL A 331 -23.04 3.29 7.50
N LEU A 332 -23.73 4.06 6.63
CA LEU A 332 -23.09 4.79 5.54
C LEU A 332 -22.13 5.88 6.04
N SER A 333 -22.52 6.63 7.08
CA SER A 333 -21.64 7.66 7.67
C SER A 333 -20.39 7.04 8.30
N VAL A 334 -20.54 5.93 9.02
CA VAL A 334 -19.40 5.20 9.60
C VAL A 334 -18.51 4.60 8.51
N ALA A 335 -19.12 4.05 7.45
CA ALA A 335 -18.37 3.53 6.32
C ALA A 335 -17.55 4.64 5.63
N ALA A 336 -18.15 5.80 5.39
CA ALA A 336 -17.46 6.95 4.82
C ALA A 336 -16.29 7.41 5.71
N LEU A 337 -16.51 7.50 7.03
CA LEU A 337 -15.47 7.89 8.00
C LEU A 337 -14.31 6.88 8.02
N LEU A 338 -14.58 5.58 8.09
CA LEU A 338 -13.55 4.55 8.12
C LEU A 338 -12.80 4.44 6.79
N LEU A 339 -13.50 4.60 5.67
CA LEU A 339 -12.89 4.58 4.34
C LEU A 339 -12.09 5.84 4.06
N SER A 340 -12.44 7.01 4.61
CA SER A 340 -11.64 8.22 4.48
C SER A 340 -10.28 8.13 5.17
N MET A 341 -10.15 7.27 6.17
CA MET A 341 -8.86 6.97 6.83
C MET A 341 -8.05 5.86 6.11
N SER A 342 -8.60 5.26 5.07
CA SER A 342 -8.01 4.09 4.38
C SER A 342 -6.80 4.37 3.48
N PRO A 343 -6.51 5.59 2.98
CA PRO A 343 -5.31 5.85 2.16
C PRO A 343 -4.00 5.47 2.86
N VAL A 344 -4.02 5.44 4.19
CA VAL A 344 -2.90 4.97 5.02
C VAL A 344 -2.55 3.49 4.78
N LEU A 345 -3.50 2.69 4.27
CA LEU A 345 -3.34 1.24 4.08
C LEU A 345 -2.93 0.81 2.66
N THR A 346 -3.12 1.67 1.66
CA THR A 346 -3.28 1.19 0.27
C THR A 346 -2.00 0.99 -0.52
N THR A 347 -0.79 1.21 -0.01
CA THR A 347 0.32 1.31 -0.95
C THR A 347 1.42 0.26 -0.87
N TYR A 348 1.55 -0.58 0.18
CA TYR A 348 2.89 -1.20 0.34
C TYR A 348 2.98 -2.67 0.78
N ALA A 349 1.90 -3.40 1.03
CA ALA A 349 2.01 -4.76 1.60
C ALA A 349 2.52 -5.83 0.62
N LEU A 350 2.40 -5.64 -0.69
CA LEU A 350 2.77 -6.64 -1.70
C LEU A 350 3.92 -6.21 -2.64
N TYR A 351 4.29 -4.94 -2.65
CA TYR A 351 5.32 -4.45 -3.57
C TYR A 351 6.70 -5.11 -3.41
N PRO A 352 7.20 -5.43 -2.20
CA PRO A 352 8.51 -6.07 -2.06
C PRO A 352 8.51 -7.60 -2.27
N VAL A 353 7.35 -8.28 -2.19
CA VAL A 353 7.31 -9.75 -2.27
C VAL A 353 7.34 -10.26 -3.71
N PHE A 354 6.80 -9.49 -4.65
CA PHE A 354 6.77 -9.88 -6.06
C PHE A 354 7.95 -9.37 -6.89
N SER A 355 8.75 -8.43 -6.37
CA SER A 355 9.95 -7.96 -7.07
C SER A 355 11.20 -8.83 -6.88
N VAL A 356 11.15 -9.89 -6.07
CA VAL A 356 12.29 -10.79 -5.78
C VAL A 356 12.26 -12.10 -6.57
N SER A 357 11.20 -12.40 -7.32
CA SER A 357 11.09 -13.68 -8.05
C SER A 357 10.69 -13.52 -9.52
N GLY A 358 11.21 -12.54 -10.20
CA GLY A 358 11.01 -12.40 -11.64
C GLY A 358 12.06 -11.50 -12.22
N GLY A 359 13.19 -12.07 -12.61
CA GLY A 359 14.09 -11.39 -13.51
C GLY A 359 13.33 -10.91 -14.75
N ASN A 360 13.59 -9.66 -15.13
CA ASN A 360 13.34 -9.11 -16.46
C ASN A 360 11.90 -9.00 -16.97
N THR A 361 10.98 -8.30 -16.29
CA THR A 361 9.77 -7.88 -17.00
C THR A 361 9.21 -6.50 -16.60
N TYR A 362 9.89 -5.69 -15.78
CA TYR A 362 9.45 -4.33 -15.46
C TYR A 362 10.14 -3.22 -16.26
N GLY A 363 10.93 -3.60 -17.30
CA GLY A 363 11.57 -2.66 -18.20
C GLY A 363 10.72 -2.11 -19.35
N ASN A 364 9.56 -2.68 -19.66
CA ASN A 364 9.01 -2.48 -21.02
C ASN A 364 7.65 -1.78 -21.17
N THR A 365 6.99 -1.25 -20.13
CA THR A 365 5.66 -0.67 -20.35
C THR A 365 5.51 0.81 -19.98
N LEU A 366 6.48 1.45 -19.32
CA LEU A 366 6.47 2.91 -19.05
C LEU A 366 7.68 3.65 -19.68
N GLN A 367 8.49 2.94 -20.46
CA GLN A 367 9.72 3.50 -21.01
C GLN A 367 9.63 3.92 -22.49
N ASN A 368 8.50 3.73 -23.16
CA ASN A 368 8.46 3.97 -24.61
C ASN A 368 7.98 5.34 -25.05
N THR A 369 7.64 6.26 -24.13
CA THR A 369 7.24 7.62 -24.50
C THR A 369 8.26 8.70 -24.16
N ASP A 370 9.22 8.45 -23.23
CA ASP A 370 10.22 9.46 -22.83
C ASP A 370 11.66 9.14 -23.27
N LYS A 371 11.95 7.95 -23.77
CA LYS A 371 13.32 7.55 -24.18
C LYS A 371 13.83 8.26 -25.45
N THR A 372 12.96 8.90 -26.19
CA THR A 372 13.30 9.63 -27.43
C THR A 372 13.60 11.10 -27.22
N ALA A 373 13.38 11.67 -26.01
CA ALA A 373 13.49 13.12 -25.80
C ALA A 373 14.91 13.63 -25.49
N ILE A 374 15.85 12.75 -25.03
CA ILE A 374 17.23 13.17 -24.72
C ILE A 374 18.08 13.19 -25.99
N PHE A 375 17.87 12.24 -26.88
CA PHE A 375 18.53 12.13 -28.16
C PHE A 375 17.47 12.31 -29.25
N ASP A 376 17.53 13.43 -29.97
CA ASP A 376 16.70 13.64 -31.16
C ASP A 376 17.27 12.86 -32.37
N GLU A 377 16.54 12.84 -33.48
CA GLU A 377 16.97 12.12 -34.71
C GLU A 377 18.30 12.67 -35.29
N ASN A 378 18.72 13.85 -34.88
CA ASN A 378 19.95 14.51 -35.35
C ASN A 378 21.11 14.35 -34.34
N SER A 379 20.88 13.83 -33.15
CA SER A 379 21.91 13.64 -32.13
C SER A 379 22.96 12.64 -32.58
N LYS A 380 24.23 13.06 -32.62
CA LYS A 380 25.38 12.20 -32.97
C LYS A 380 25.77 11.38 -31.72
N VAL A 381 25.20 10.20 -31.57
CA VAL A 381 25.46 9.28 -30.46
C VAL A 381 26.36 8.13 -30.95
N SER A 382 27.46 7.90 -30.24
CA SER A 382 28.36 6.75 -30.44
C SER A 382 28.50 5.93 -29.16
N GLU A 383 28.49 4.61 -29.29
CA GLU A 383 28.80 3.71 -28.19
C GLU A 383 30.31 3.46 -28.16
N ILE A 384 30.92 3.50 -26.97
CA ILE A 384 32.34 3.29 -26.73
C ILE A 384 32.53 2.17 -25.71
N ASP A 385 33.60 1.40 -25.86
CA ASP A 385 33.95 0.36 -24.90
C ASP A 385 34.95 0.91 -23.88
N LEU A 386 34.49 1.02 -22.64
CA LEU A 386 35.23 1.47 -21.46
C LEU A 386 35.28 0.40 -20.37
N SER A 387 34.96 -0.85 -20.68
CA SER A 387 34.89 -1.96 -19.73
C SER A 387 36.16 -2.10 -18.88
N ALA A 388 37.34 -1.81 -19.48
CA ALA A 388 38.63 -1.87 -18.80
C ALA A 388 38.75 -0.92 -17.60
N TYR A 389 38.02 0.21 -17.56
CA TYR A 389 38.04 1.17 -16.48
C TYR A 389 37.07 0.79 -15.35
N PHE A 390 36.01 0.07 -15.66
CA PHE A 390 34.98 -0.32 -14.70
C PHE A 390 35.38 -1.58 -13.92
N GLY A 391 36.20 -2.48 -14.52
CA GLY A 391 36.58 -3.75 -13.88
C GLY A 391 35.35 -4.59 -13.55
N ASP A 392 35.19 -4.95 -12.27
CA ASP A 392 34.05 -5.73 -11.78
C ASP A 392 32.82 -4.86 -11.45
N ALA A 393 32.92 -3.52 -11.52
CA ALA A 393 31.80 -2.63 -11.25
C ALA A 393 30.82 -2.61 -12.42
N ASP A 394 29.54 -2.79 -12.12
CA ASP A 394 28.47 -2.61 -13.08
C ASP A 394 28.09 -1.12 -13.14
N GLY A 395 28.08 -0.52 -14.34
CA GLY A 395 27.85 0.92 -14.44
C GLY A 395 27.78 1.44 -15.85
N SER A 396 27.77 2.76 -15.98
CA SER A 396 27.73 3.47 -17.26
C SER A 396 28.52 4.78 -17.19
N PHE A 397 28.95 5.24 -18.35
CA PHE A 397 29.59 6.53 -18.56
C PHE A 397 28.93 7.24 -19.74
N VAL A 398 28.59 8.51 -19.54
CA VAL A 398 28.05 9.39 -20.57
C VAL A 398 28.95 10.61 -20.69
N PHE A 399 29.32 10.93 -21.90
CA PHE A 399 30.20 12.05 -22.23
C PHE A 399 29.63 12.84 -23.39
N TYR A 400 29.66 14.16 -23.28
CA TYR A 400 29.21 15.07 -24.32
C TYR A 400 30.25 16.14 -24.62
N ASP A 401 30.67 16.24 -25.90
CA ASP A 401 31.53 17.29 -26.41
C ASP A 401 30.67 18.42 -26.98
N LEU A 402 30.67 19.57 -26.29
CA LEU A 402 29.89 20.73 -26.71
C LEU A 402 30.36 21.31 -28.06
N SER A 403 31.65 21.21 -28.38
CA SER A 403 32.22 21.79 -29.61
C SER A 403 31.86 21.01 -30.86
N GLN A 404 31.73 19.68 -30.75
CA GLN A 404 31.39 18.77 -31.82
C GLN A 404 29.94 18.36 -31.90
N ASP A 405 29.17 18.69 -30.85
CA ASP A 405 27.79 18.25 -30.63
C ASP A 405 27.69 16.72 -30.75
N THR A 406 28.55 16.01 -29.99
CA THR A 406 28.64 14.55 -30.01
C THR A 406 28.52 13.95 -28.65
N TRP A 407 27.77 12.83 -28.56
CA TRP A 407 27.61 12.00 -27.41
C TRP A 407 28.42 10.71 -27.53
N GLN A 408 29.14 10.35 -26.49
CA GLN A 408 29.83 9.07 -26.35
C GLN A 408 29.31 8.36 -25.12
N ILE A 409 28.86 7.12 -25.25
CA ILE A 409 28.18 6.41 -24.19
C ILE A 409 28.79 5.01 -24.02
N TYR A 410 29.18 4.68 -22.79
CA TYR A 410 29.49 3.32 -22.39
C TYR A 410 28.26 2.75 -21.68
N ASN A 411 27.84 1.52 -22.00
CA ASN A 411 26.67 0.82 -21.46
C ASN A 411 25.40 1.68 -21.58
N LYS A 412 24.96 1.87 -22.82
CA LYS A 412 23.80 2.73 -23.12
C LYS A 412 22.51 2.31 -22.41
N GLU A 413 22.33 1.02 -22.16
CA GLU A 413 21.17 0.52 -21.46
C GLU A 413 21.13 1.09 -20.03
N LYS A 414 22.23 1.00 -19.28
CA LYS A 414 22.37 1.57 -17.93
C LYS A 414 22.38 3.10 -17.94
N ALA A 415 22.95 3.72 -18.95
CA ALA A 415 22.99 5.17 -19.07
C ALA A 415 21.61 5.82 -19.18
N LEU A 416 20.58 5.07 -19.55
CA LEU A 416 19.20 5.52 -19.70
C LEU A 416 18.27 5.09 -18.54
N ILE A 417 18.77 4.29 -17.59
CA ILE A 417 18.00 3.89 -16.43
C ILE A 417 18.04 5.00 -15.36
N ARG A 418 16.87 5.38 -14.85
CA ARG A 418 16.73 6.37 -13.79
C ARG A 418 16.96 5.72 -12.41
N VAL A 419 17.93 6.23 -11.65
CA VAL A 419 18.32 5.79 -10.30
C VAL A 419 18.39 6.97 -9.36
N SER A 420 18.56 6.77 -8.05
CA SER A 420 18.67 7.87 -7.07
C SER A 420 19.86 8.76 -7.40
N PRO A 421 19.68 10.09 -7.45
CA PRO A 421 20.78 11.03 -7.72
C PRO A 421 21.75 11.19 -6.57
N ASP A 422 21.35 10.85 -5.37
CA ASP A 422 22.11 11.07 -4.15
C ASP A 422 22.64 12.51 -4.07
N SER A 423 23.86 12.71 -3.63
CA SER A 423 24.45 14.02 -3.47
C SER A 423 24.68 14.80 -4.78
N THR A 424 24.47 14.21 -5.97
CA THR A 424 24.53 14.96 -7.23
C THR A 424 23.35 15.92 -7.39
N TYR A 425 22.21 15.63 -6.75
CA TYR A 425 21.05 16.51 -6.71
C TYR A 425 21.36 17.90 -6.11
N LYS A 426 22.36 18.01 -5.22
CA LYS A 426 22.74 19.26 -4.55
C LYS A 426 23.11 20.38 -5.52
N ILE A 427 23.57 20.06 -6.73
CA ILE A 427 23.81 21.01 -7.82
C ILE A 427 22.53 21.82 -8.08
N TYR A 428 21.43 21.12 -8.25
CA TYR A 428 20.13 21.69 -8.62
C TYR A 428 19.44 22.33 -7.41
N GLY A 429 19.51 21.69 -6.23
CA GLY A 429 19.02 22.25 -4.97
C GLY A 429 19.66 23.61 -4.62
N ALA A 430 20.95 23.79 -4.91
CA ALA A 430 21.64 25.05 -4.77
C ALA A 430 21.09 26.12 -5.73
N LEU A 431 20.90 25.79 -7.00
CA LEU A 431 20.32 26.71 -7.99
C LEU A 431 18.90 27.15 -7.60
N PHE A 432 18.09 26.20 -7.13
CA PHE A 432 16.73 26.49 -6.68
C PHE A 432 16.71 27.47 -5.49
N ALA A 433 17.59 27.24 -4.51
CA ALA A 433 17.67 28.07 -3.32
C ALA A 433 18.20 29.49 -3.62
N LEU A 434 19.14 29.63 -4.55
CA LEU A 434 19.65 30.93 -5.04
C LEU A 434 18.54 31.68 -5.80
N ASP A 435 17.83 30.98 -6.70
CA ASP A 435 16.79 31.62 -7.50
C ASP A 435 15.56 32.02 -6.66
N ALA A 436 15.22 31.21 -5.66
CA ALA A 436 14.17 31.50 -4.69
C ALA A 436 14.57 32.58 -3.67
N GLY A 437 15.83 33.06 -3.66
CA GLY A 437 16.32 34.12 -2.77
C GLY A 437 16.53 33.69 -1.32
N TRP A 438 16.61 32.40 -1.02
CA TRP A 438 16.89 31.89 0.33
C TRP A 438 18.37 32.03 0.71
N ILE A 439 19.24 31.99 -0.29
CA ILE A 439 20.67 32.34 -0.21
C ILE A 439 21.04 33.25 -1.38
N THR A 440 22.13 33.96 -1.25
CA THR A 440 22.73 34.74 -2.35
C THR A 440 24.18 34.31 -2.55
N PRO A 441 24.81 34.60 -3.71
CA PRO A 441 26.23 34.32 -3.91
C PRO A 441 27.14 34.89 -2.81
N GLU A 442 26.78 36.03 -2.24
CA GLU A 442 27.56 36.75 -1.21
C GLU A 442 27.20 36.33 0.21
N ASN A 443 25.99 35.74 0.42
CA ASN A 443 25.50 35.37 1.74
C ASN A 443 24.73 34.03 1.66
N SER A 444 25.46 32.96 1.81
CA SER A 444 24.92 31.58 1.75
C SER A 444 25.13 30.81 3.06
N GLU A 445 25.59 31.49 4.15
CA GLU A 445 25.83 30.79 5.41
C GLU A 445 24.54 30.41 6.12
N ILE A 446 24.49 29.15 6.56
CA ILE A 446 23.47 28.62 7.48
C ILE A 446 24.18 28.16 8.75
N ALA A 447 23.69 28.64 9.89
CA ALA A 447 24.21 28.23 11.19
C ALA A 447 23.93 26.75 11.45
N TRP A 448 24.93 26.07 12.01
CA TRP A 448 24.78 24.68 12.48
C TRP A 448 23.77 24.62 13.63
N ASP A 449 22.91 23.60 13.61
CA ASP A 449 21.86 23.36 14.59
C ASP A 449 22.35 22.78 15.94
N GLY A 450 23.64 22.39 16.02
CA GLY A 450 24.25 21.78 17.19
C GLY A 450 24.07 20.25 17.24
N GLU A 451 23.44 19.63 16.25
CA GLU A 451 23.37 18.16 16.16
C GLU A 451 24.74 17.56 15.76
N THR A 452 25.08 16.43 16.34
CA THR A 452 26.34 15.74 16.04
C THR A 452 26.16 14.79 14.87
N TYR A 453 26.79 15.09 13.75
CA TYR A 453 26.85 14.24 12.56
C TYR A 453 28.11 13.38 12.53
N ALA A 454 28.08 12.29 11.76
CA ALA A 454 29.19 11.35 11.65
C ALA A 454 30.48 11.94 11.04
N PHE A 455 30.37 13.04 10.29
CA PHE A 455 31.50 13.70 9.66
C PHE A 455 31.78 15.01 10.40
N ASP A 456 33.00 15.16 10.93
CA ASP A 456 33.39 16.38 11.67
C ASP A 456 33.19 17.66 10.87
N ALA A 457 33.41 17.62 9.56
CA ALA A 457 33.18 18.74 8.65
C ALA A 457 31.72 19.21 8.57
N TRP A 458 30.77 18.39 9.03
CA TRP A 458 29.33 18.74 9.06
C TRP A 458 28.94 19.44 10.36
N ASN A 459 29.76 19.36 11.40
CA ASN A 459 29.47 19.88 12.75
C ASN A 459 29.94 21.33 12.94
N GLN A 460 29.61 22.17 11.98
CA GLN A 460 29.94 23.61 11.97
C GLN A 460 29.01 24.36 11.02
N ASN A 461 28.98 25.71 11.09
CA ASN A 461 28.28 26.51 10.11
C ASN A 461 28.75 26.20 8.70
N GLN A 462 27.83 26.22 7.74
CA GLN A 462 28.12 25.93 6.34
C GLN A 462 27.69 27.08 5.44
N ASP A 463 28.52 27.41 4.48
CA ASP A 463 28.16 28.15 3.30
C ASP A 463 27.98 27.25 2.09
N LEU A 464 27.57 27.78 0.94
CA LEU A 464 27.35 26.97 -0.27
C LEU A 464 28.60 26.19 -0.70
N ASN A 465 29.78 26.80 -0.63
CA ASN A 465 31.04 26.18 -1.05
C ASN A 465 31.44 25.05 -0.13
N SER A 466 31.44 25.30 1.18
CA SER A 466 31.76 24.27 2.18
C SER A 466 30.76 23.12 2.19
N ALA A 467 29.47 23.44 2.07
CA ALA A 467 28.40 22.43 2.03
C ALA A 467 28.47 21.57 0.77
N MET A 468 28.77 22.16 -0.40
CA MET A 468 28.94 21.41 -1.66
C MET A 468 30.19 20.52 -1.60
N LYS A 469 31.33 21.07 -1.17
CA LYS A 469 32.62 20.39 -1.05
C LYS A 469 32.54 19.20 -0.10
N ASN A 470 31.95 19.38 1.08
CA ASN A 470 31.83 18.35 2.11
C ASN A 470 30.55 17.51 1.99
N SER A 471 29.76 17.77 0.95
CA SER A 471 28.51 17.07 0.67
C SER A 471 27.52 17.05 1.85
N VAL A 472 27.35 18.20 2.53
CA VAL A 472 26.59 18.33 3.79
C VAL A 472 25.08 18.21 3.52
N ASN A 473 24.48 17.11 3.93
CA ASN A 473 23.07 16.84 3.66
C ASN A 473 22.14 17.85 4.36
N TRP A 474 22.36 18.10 5.65
CA TRP A 474 21.48 18.97 6.43
C TRP A 474 21.39 20.40 5.88
N TYR A 475 22.46 20.93 5.26
CA TYR A 475 22.45 22.25 4.65
C TYR A 475 21.42 22.33 3.51
N PHE A 476 21.44 21.37 2.59
CA PHE A 476 20.51 21.33 1.45
C PHE A 476 19.09 20.98 1.88
N GLN A 477 18.94 20.09 2.86
CA GLN A 477 17.65 19.78 3.45
C GLN A 477 17.01 21.00 4.11
N ALA A 478 17.79 21.80 4.87
CA ALA A 478 17.30 23.05 5.46
C ALA A 478 16.87 24.09 4.41
N LEU A 479 17.57 24.16 3.28
CA LEU A 479 17.16 25.02 2.16
C LEU A 479 15.86 24.56 1.53
N GLU A 480 15.71 23.26 1.28
CA GLU A 480 14.48 22.69 0.72
C GLU A 480 13.28 22.85 1.66
N GLU A 481 13.47 22.64 2.97
CA GLU A 481 12.43 22.91 3.97
C GLU A 481 11.95 24.37 3.95
N ARG A 482 12.89 25.32 3.85
CA ARG A 482 12.56 26.75 3.73
C ARG A 482 11.81 27.08 2.44
N MET A 483 12.19 26.46 1.32
CA MET A 483 11.48 26.61 0.05
C MET A 483 10.09 25.97 0.07
N GLY A 484 9.95 24.85 0.77
CA GLY A 484 8.75 24.02 0.79
C GLY A 484 8.58 23.14 -0.45
N LYS A 485 7.98 21.97 -0.27
CA LYS A 485 7.82 20.91 -1.30
C LYS A 485 7.21 21.43 -2.61
N ALA A 486 6.19 22.28 -2.54
CA ALA A 486 5.52 22.80 -3.74
C ALA A 486 6.42 23.67 -4.61
N SER A 487 7.28 24.50 -4.00
CA SER A 487 8.23 25.33 -4.72
C SER A 487 9.33 24.48 -5.36
N VAL A 488 9.88 23.51 -4.60
CA VAL A 488 10.88 22.56 -5.13
C VAL A 488 10.30 21.73 -6.28
N GLN A 489 9.05 21.27 -6.17
CA GLN A 489 8.36 20.55 -7.26
C GLN A 489 8.26 21.42 -8.52
N GLN A 490 7.93 22.68 -8.38
CA GLN A 490 7.86 23.60 -9.52
C GLN A 490 9.21 23.75 -10.24
N TYR A 491 10.32 23.86 -9.49
CA TYR A 491 11.66 23.92 -10.09
C TYR A 491 12.01 22.62 -10.81
N ILE A 492 11.77 21.47 -10.18
CA ILE A 492 11.98 20.14 -10.76
C ILE A 492 11.19 19.96 -12.05
N ASP A 493 9.92 20.40 -12.07
CA ASP A 493 9.06 20.32 -13.26
C ASP A 493 9.56 21.25 -14.37
N ASN A 494 9.99 22.46 -14.01
CA ASN A 494 10.46 23.47 -14.95
C ASN A 494 11.74 23.04 -15.68
N ILE A 495 12.70 22.41 -14.95
CA ILE A 495 13.94 21.93 -15.58
C ILE A 495 13.80 20.51 -16.17
N GLY A 496 12.68 19.86 -15.94
CA GLY A 496 12.45 18.49 -16.42
C GLY A 496 13.32 17.43 -15.74
N TYR A 497 13.58 17.54 -14.43
CA TYR A 497 14.48 16.68 -13.68
C TYR A 497 13.97 15.23 -13.56
N GLY A 498 14.57 14.31 -14.27
CA GLY A 498 14.35 12.88 -14.15
C GLY A 498 12.86 12.47 -14.14
N ASN A 499 12.45 11.70 -13.13
CA ASN A 499 11.07 11.26 -12.95
C ASN A 499 10.15 12.28 -12.27
N ARG A 500 10.69 13.42 -11.81
CA ARG A 500 9.97 14.53 -11.14
C ARG A 500 9.18 14.11 -9.88
N ASP A 501 9.55 12.99 -9.26
CA ASP A 501 8.80 12.40 -8.17
C ASP A 501 9.39 12.78 -6.80
N LEU A 502 8.73 13.72 -6.12
CA LEU A 502 9.02 14.10 -4.73
C LEU A 502 8.09 13.41 -3.73
N SER A 503 7.43 12.31 -4.09
CA SER A 503 6.47 11.62 -3.20
C SER A 503 7.12 10.97 -1.97
N GLY A 504 8.43 10.74 -1.99
CA GLY A 504 9.20 10.20 -0.86
C GLY A 504 9.41 11.20 0.28
N SER A 505 10.33 10.86 1.19
CA SER A 505 10.67 11.66 2.37
C SER A 505 11.24 13.03 1.99
N PHE A 506 10.40 14.05 1.91
CA PHE A 506 10.87 15.42 1.73
C PHE A 506 11.40 15.98 3.07
N PRO A 507 12.58 16.65 3.10
CA PRO A 507 13.45 17.08 1.99
C PRO A 507 14.53 16.07 1.57
N SER A 508 14.36 14.78 1.77
CA SER A 508 15.35 13.73 1.48
C SER A 508 14.97 12.87 0.27
N CYS A 509 14.08 13.33 -0.61
CA CYS A 509 13.58 12.57 -1.77
C CYS A 509 14.69 12.09 -2.72
N TRP A 510 15.83 12.73 -2.71
CA TRP A 510 17.01 12.47 -3.53
C TRP A 510 18.00 11.45 -2.94
N LEU A 511 17.84 11.04 -1.66
CA LEU A 511 18.68 10.07 -0.97
C LEU A 511 18.02 8.68 -1.00
N GLU A 512 18.38 7.84 -1.97
CA GLU A 512 17.86 6.48 -2.16
C GLU A 512 16.33 6.38 -1.98
N SER A 513 15.60 7.37 -2.52
CA SER A 513 14.16 7.53 -2.34
C SER A 513 13.43 7.68 -3.69
N SER A 514 12.36 8.48 -3.76
CA SER A 514 11.46 8.54 -4.93
C SER A 514 12.02 9.30 -6.13
N LEU A 515 12.85 10.32 -5.91
CA LEU A 515 13.41 11.12 -7.00
C LEU A 515 14.52 10.33 -7.72
N LYS A 516 14.39 10.18 -9.03
CA LYS A 516 15.30 9.37 -9.87
C LYS A 516 15.67 10.14 -11.12
N ILE A 517 16.92 9.96 -11.58
CA ILE A 517 17.45 10.54 -12.80
C ILE A 517 18.43 9.56 -13.46
N SER A 518 18.55 9.57 -14.78
CA SER A 518 19.51 8.75 -15.51
C SER A 518 20.84 9.50 -15.75
N PRO A 519 21.96 8.78 -15.97
CA PRO A 519 23.23 9.39 -16.34
C PRO A 519 23.13 10.28 -17.58
N ALA A 520 22.36 9.89 -18.57
CA ALA A 520 22.15 10.70 -19.77
C ALA A 520 21.38 12.00 -19.48
N GLU A 521 20.35 11.95 -18.60
CA GLU A 521 19.61 13.13 -18.16
C GLU A 521 20.48 14.07 -17.32
N GLN A 522 21.40 13.56 -16.50
CA GLN A 522 22.38 14.35 -15.76
C GLN A 522 23.26 15.18 -16.70
N VAL A 523 23.83 14.53 -17.72
CA VAL A 523 24.67 15.23 -18.72
C VAL A 523 23.85 16.24 -19.51
N TYR A 524 22.63 15.88 -19.91
CA TYR A 524 21.72 16.78 -20.60
C TYR A 524 21.44 18.06 -19.77
N LEU A 525 21.06 17.93 -18.51
CA LEU A 525 20.77 19.07 -17.64
C LEU A 525 22.01 19.91 -17.32
N LEU A 526 23.17 19.27 -17.10
CA LEU A 526 24.42 20.01 -16.89
C LEU A 526 24.79 20.84 -18.13
N LYS A 527 24.63 20.27 -19.33
CA LYS A 527 24.82 20.97 -20.60
C LYS A 527 23.87 22.17 -20.71
N GLU A 528 22.58 21.98 -20.50
CA GLU A 528 21.57 23.03 -20.59
C GLU A 528 21.83 24.21 -19.61
N ILE A 529 22.39 23.93 -18.43
CA ILE A 529 22.60 24.93 -17.39
C ILE A 529 23.98 25.60 -17.53
N PHE A 530 25.03 24.84 -17.77
CA PHE A 530 26.41 25.32 -17.71
C PHE A 530 27.07 25.53 -19.09
N ALA A 531 26.40 25.24 -20.22
CA ALA A 531 26.87 25.71 -21.51
C ALA A 531 26.71 27.24 -21.62
N ASP A 532 27.54 27.86 -22.47
CA ASP A 532 27.48 29.33 -22.64
C ASP A 532 26.10 29.73 -23.19
N PRO A 533 25.41 30.70 -22.60
CA PRO A 533 24.10 31.18 -23.07
C PRO A 533 24.05 31.59 -24.54
N ALA A 534 25.21 31.94 -25.15
CA ALA A 534 25.31 32.29 -26.57
C ALA A 534 25.30 31.05 -27.51
N SER A 535 25.48 29.85 -26.98
CA SER A 535 25.68 28.63 -27.76
C SER A 535 24.50 27.65 -27.76
N VAL A 536 23.48 27.87 -26.94
CA VAL A 536 22.34 26.94 -26.75
C VAL A 536 21.01 27.70 -26.68
N ASP A 537 20.09 27.34 -27.56
CA ASP A 537 18.68 27.76 -27.52
C ASP A 537 17.94 26.99 -26.40
N SER A 538 18.42 27.15 -25.13
CA SER A 538 17.97 26.31 -24.02
C SER A 538 16.92 26.98 -23.14
N SER A 539 15.85 26.24 -22.85
CA SER A 539 14.80 26.67 -21.90
C SER A 539 15.25 26.59 -20.44
N ALA A 540 16.13 25.66 -20.08
CA ALA A 540 16.57 25.45 -18.71
C ALA A 540 17.64 26.45 -18.25
N GLY A 541 18.56 26.86 -19.13
CA GLY A 541 19.57 27.90 -18.83
C GLY A 541 18.99 29.31 -18.71
N GLN A 542 17.77 29.56 -19.21
CA GLN A 542 17.06 30.81 -19.07
C GLN A 542 16.34 30.97 -17.72
N ILE A 543 16.19 29.88 -16.94
CA ILE A 543 15.50 29.93 -15.64
C ILE A 543 16.37 30.57 -14.58
N PHE A 544 17.70 30.34 -14.60
CA PHE A 544 18.62 30.80 -13.58
C PHE A 544 19.47 31.98 -14.07
N SER A 545 19.71 32.95 -13.19
CA SER A 545 20.60 34.05 -13.53
C SER A 545 22.05 33.60 -13.69
N ALA A 546 22.84 34.31 -14.52
CA ALA A 546 24.26 34.01 -14.71
C ALA A 546 25.05 34.07 -13.38
N SER A 547 24.65 34.93 -12.43
CA SER A 547 25.28 35.00 -11.11
C SER A 547 25.02 33.75 -10.28
N HIS A 548 23.81 33.18 -10.33
CA HIS A 548 23.47 31.95 -9.64
C HIS A 548 24.20 30.74 -10.22
N ILE A 549 24.27 30.66 -11.56
CA ILE A 549 25.02 29.61 -12.26
C ILE A 549 26.50 29.65 -11.91
N ASN A 550 27.10 30.88 -11.89
CA ASN A 550 28.49 31.04 -11.52
C ASN A 550 28.77 30.69 -10.05
N ALA A 551 27.90 31.06 -9.13
CA ALA A 551 28.04 30.69 -7.71
C ALA A 551 28.03 29.16 -7.51
N VAL A 552 27.15 28.41 -8.22
CA VAL A 552 27.14 26.95 -8.16
C VAL A 552 28.35 26.36 -8.91
N LYS A 553 28.77 26.93 -10.03
CA LYS A 553 29.99 26.52 -10.72
C LYS A 553 31.22 26.65 -9.82
N ASP A 554 31.38 27.78 -9.10
CA ASP A 554 32.47 27.97 -8.15
C ASP A 554 32.44 26.94 -7.02
N ALA A 555 31.26 26.56 -6.52
CA ALA A 555 31.09 25.54 -5.53
C ALA A 555 31.40 24.11 -6.03
N LEU A 556 31.34 23.88 -7.34
CA LEU A 556 31.67 22.61 -8.00
C LEU A 556 33.15 22.51 -8.39
N TYR A 557 33.93 23.60 -8.26
CA TYR A 557 35.35 23.61 -8.61
C TYR A 557 36.14 22.56 -7.82
N LEU A 558 36.93 21.76 -8.52
CA LEU A 558 37.77 20.72 -7.93
C LEU A 558 39.26 21.11 -7.99
N TYR A 559 39.77 21.25 -9.19
CA TYR A 559 41.17 21.65 -9.42
C TYR A 559 41.42 22.17 -10.84
N ASN A 560 42.56 22.83 -11.02
CA ASN A 560 42.97 23.31 -12.34
C ASN A 560 43.54 22.15 -13.18
N ILE A 561 43.20 22.19 -14.47
CA ILE A 561 43.74 21.30 -15.51
C ILE A 561 44.42 22.15 -16.57
N PRO A 562 45.21 21.57 -17.50
CA PRO A 562 45.82 22.35 -18.58
C PRO A 562 44.78 23.12 -19.42
N GLY A 563 44.94 24.43 -19.42
CA GLY A 563 44.03 25.31 -20.16
C GLY A 563 42.66 25.58 -19.55
N GLY A 564 42.44 25.17 -18.26
CA GLY A 564 41.14 25.37 -17.60
C GLY A 564 41.00 24.72 -16.24
N ALA A 565 39.80 24.13 -15.99
CA ALA A 565 39.48 23.49 -14.69
C ALA A 565 38.51 22.34 -14.84
N LEU A 566 38.52 21.45 -13.83
CA LEU A 566 37.55 20.39 -13.64
C LEU A 566 36.53 20.79 -12.56
N TYR A 567 35.28 20.60 -12.85
CA TYR A 567 34.13 20.86 -11.98
C TYR A 567 33.33 19.56 -11.82
N GLY A 568 32.88 19.25 -10.60
CA GLY A 568 32.11 18.04 -10.43
C GLY A 568 31.55 17.83 -9.03
N LYS A 569 30.64 16.90 -8.94
CA LYS A 569 29.99 16.46 -7.70
C LYS A 569 29.88 14.96 -7.64
N THR A 570 30.33 14.40 -6.53
CA THR A 570 30.16 12.99 -6.20
C THR A 570 28.81 12.76 -5.51
N GLY A 571 28.24 11.56 -5.71
CA GLY A 571 27.14 11.03 -4.96
C GLY A 571 27.44 9.62 -4.50
N THR A 572 27.00 9.25 -3.31
CA THR A 572 27.10 7.87 -2.81
C THR A 572 25.77 7.48 -2.21
N GLY A 573 25.15 6.46 -2.78
CA GLY A 573 23.97 5.82 -2.26
C GLY A 573 24.35 4.79 -1.22
N ASN A 574 23.76 4.87 -0.04
CA ASN A 574 24.04 3.98 1.07
C ASN A 574 22.75 3.38 1.61
N ILE A 575 22.70 2.05 1.69
CA ILE A 575 21.61 1.31 2.32
C ILE A 575 22.22 0.35 3.35
N ASN A 576 21.79 0.45 4.60
CA ASN A 576 22.25 -0.39 5.71
C ASN A 576 23.77 -0.39 5.90
N ASP A 577 24.39 0.79 5.84
CA ASP A 577 25.83 1.01 5.95
C ASP A 577 26.67 0.41 4.80
N HIS A 578 26.06 -0.07 3.74
CA HIS A 578 26.72 -0.51 2.51
C HIS A 578 26.55 0.51 1.41
N ASN A 579 27.63 0.84 0.74
CA ASN A 579 27.60 1.70 -0.45
C ASN A 579 27.15 0.87 -1.66
N ILE A 580 25.98 1.17 -2.19
CA ILE A 580 25.35 0.43 -3.29
C ILE A 580 25.36 1.18 -4.62
N SER A 581 25.59 2.49 -4.59
CA SER A 581 25.55 3.39 -5.74
C SER A 581 26.65 4.45 -5.63
N GLY A 582 27.34 4.70 -6.72
CA GLY A 582 28.38 5.72 -6.81
C GLY A 582 28.19 6.59 -8.03
N TRP A 583 28.18 7.90 -7.84
CA TRP A 583 28.06 8.90 -8.88
C TRP A 583 29.26 9.84 -8.94
N PHE A 584 29.65 10.23 -10.15
CA PHE A 584 30.41 11.44 -10.37
C PHE A 584 29.91 12.13 -11.65
N VAL A 585 29.40 13.34 -11.47
CA VAL A 585 28.85 14.16 -12.56
C VAL A 585 29.54 15.52 -12.59
N GLY A 586 29.71 16.07 -13.78
CA GLY A 586 30.38 17.35 -13.88
C GLY A 586 30.72 17.74 -15.30
N PHE A 587 31.66 18.69 -15.40
CA PHE A 587 32.16 19.17 -16.68
C PHE A 587 33.62 19.65 -16.55
N THR A 588 34.29 19.75 -17.69
CA THR A 588 35.60 20.37 -17.78
C THR A 588 35.53 21.58 -18.69
N GLU A 589 36.36 22.58 -18.38
CA GLU A 589 36.72 23.64 -19.29
C GLU A 589 38.20 23.48 -19.60
N SER A 590 38.57 23.26 -20.85
CA SER A 590 39.94 23.09 -21.29
C SER A 590 40.16 23.73 -22.67
N ASN A 591 41.07 24.68 -22.79
CA ASN A 591 41.44 25.37 -24.03
C ASN A 591 40.23 25.92 -24.83
N GLY A 592 39.21 26.40 -24.16
CA GLY A 592 37.97 26.91 -24.76
C GLY A 592 36.95 25.84 -25.16
N HIS A 593 37.24 24.56 -24.92
CA HIS A 593 36.27 23.46 -25.06
C HIS A 593 35.61 23.12 -23.74
N ARG A 594 34.33 22.73 -23.79
CA ARG A 594 33.60 22.18 -22.66
C ARG A 594 33.16 20.76 -22.95
N PHE A 595 33.40 19.90 -21.96
CA PHE A 595 32.99 18.51 -21.99
C PHE A 595 32.15 18.22 -20.73
N PHE A 596 30.98 17.62 -20.91
CA PHE A 596 30.10 17.24 -19.82
C PHE A 596 30.13 15.71 -19.65
N PHE A 597 30.06 15.23 -18.40
CA PHE A 597 30.13 13.81 -18.12
C PHE A 597 29.27 13.40 -16.93
N ALA A 598 28.87 12.13 -16.94
CA ALA A 598 28.27 11.44 -15.82
C ALA A 598 28.73 9.99 -15.78
N THR A 599 29.33 9.58 -14.67
CA THR A 599 29.64 8.19 -14.34
C THR A 599 28.70 7.73 -13.24
N HIS A 600 28.07 6.58 -13.46
CA HIS A 600 27.31 5.90 -12.44
C HIS A 600 27.78 4.46 -12.33
N ILE A 601 27.99 3.98 -11.09
CA ILE A 601 28.36 2.60 -10.78
C ILE A 601 27.42 2.02 -9.74
N GLU A 602 27.14 0.74 -9.89
CA GLU A 602 26.36 -0.08 -8.95
C GLU A 602 27.23 -1.26 -8.53
N ASP A 603 27.26 -1.59 -7.21
CA ASP A 603 27.95 -2.75 -6.69
C ASP A 603 27.29 -3.13 -5.35
N SER A 604 27.36 -4.39 -4.98
CA SER A 604 26.79 -4.87 -3.74
C SER A 604 27.54 -4.37 -2.49
N ASP A 605 28.83 -4.05 -2.61
CA ASP A 605 29.69 -3.82 -1.44
C ASP A 605 30.64 -2.60 -1.53
N ASN A 606 30.84 -1.99 -2.70
CA ASN A 606 31.89 -0.96 -2.85
C ASN A 606 31.61 0.13 -3.88
N ALA A 607 30.36 0.38 -4.24
CA ALA A 607 30.01 1.52 -5.10
C ALA A 607 30.07 2.82 -4.29
N SER A 608 30.95 3.74 -4.68
CA SER A 608 31.08 5.04 -4.04
C SER A 608 31.32 6.15 -5.05
N GLY A 609 30.99 7.38 -4.68
CA GLY A 609 31.27 8.55 -5.48
C GLY A 609 32.77 8.75 -5.74
N SER A 610 33.62 8.38 -4.81
CA SER A 610 35.09 8.42 -4.99
C SER A 610 35.55 7.47 -6.09
N ARG A 611 35.04 6.23 -6.10
CA ARG A 611 35.37 5.25 -7.15
C ARG A 611 34.85 5.70 -8.53
N ALA A 612 33.62 6.25 -8.58
CA ALA A 612 33.10 6.82 -9.82
C ALA A 612 33.95 8.00 -10.32
N ALA A 613 34.47 8.82 -9.42
CA ALA A 613 35.37 9.93 -9.77
C ALA A 613 36.74 9.43 -10.27
N GLU A 614 37.32 8.39 -9.67
CA GLU A 614 38.55 7.74 -10.13
C GLU A 614 38.40 7.18 -11.55
N ILE A 615 37.32 6.45 -11.82
CA ILE A 615 37.01 5.92 -13.15
C ILE A 615 36.90 7.07 -14.17
N THR A 616 36.14 8.11 -13.83
CA THR A 616 35.97 9.27 -14.72
C THR A 616 37.30 9.95 -15.02
N GLN A 617 38.12 10.21 -14.01
CA GLN A 617 39.41 10.88 -14.19
C GLN A 617 40.38 10.04 -15.05
N ALA A 618 40.40 8.73 -14.88
CA ALA A 618 41.17 7.84 -15.71
C ALA A 618 40.73 7.93 -17.19
N ILE A 619 39.43 7.90 -17.46
CA ILE A 619 38.88 8.03 -18.83
C ILE A 619 39.22 9.41 -19.41
N LEU A 620 39.01 10.50 -18.64
CA LEU A 620 39.31 11.85 -19.10
C LEU A 620 40.81 12.09 -19.35
N SER A 621 41.68 11.42 -18.58
CA SER A 621 43.13 11.46 -18.78
C SER A 621 43.55 10.76 -20.09
N ASP A 622 42.98 9.57 -20.37
CA ASP A 622 43.29 8.83 -21.62
C ASP A 622 42.70 9.50 -22.84
N LEU A 623 41.63 10.27 -22.67
CA LEU A 623 41.10 11.16 -23.71
C LEU A 623 41.95 12.44 -23.90
N GLY A 624 42.99 12.65 -23.09
CA GLY A 624 43.88 13.82 -23.17
C GLY A 624 43.21 15.13 -22.72
N ILE A 625 42.13 15.06 -21.95
CA ILE A 625 41.36 16.22 -21.46
C ILE A 625 41.95 16.73 -20.16
N ILE A 626 42.39 15.82 -19.28
CA ILE A 626 43.09 16.13 -18.00
C ILE A 626 44.45 15.42 -17.98
N HIS A 627 45.44 16.03 -17.37
CA HIS A 627 46.77 15.46 -17.18
C HIS A 627 47.24 15.66 -15.73
#